data_53aaf34a60d0bc5118ef462d93391ba4
#
_entry.id   53aaf34a60d0bc5118ef462d93391ba4
#
_cell.length_a   1.000
_cell.length_b   1.000
_cell.length_c   1.000
_cell.angle_alpha   90.00
_cell.angle_beta   90.00
_cell.angle_gamma   90.00
#
_symmetry.space_group_name_H-M   'P 1'
#
loop_
_entity.id
_entity.type
_entity.pdbx_description
1 polymer ?
#
loop_
_entity_poly.entity_id
_entity_poly.type
_entity_poly.pdbx_seq_one_letter_code
_entity_poly.pdbx_strand_id
1 'polypeptide(L)'
;MAQNKKTLSVTQAAKLCGVGRTTVGYWIRSRKLRATRTGRNYTIPVEELIFFLRANRQEIPRELAGENTFGPCFRAVQKCWDYWKGQPHGDHCPDCTVLKKQLEVCFSARHSNLIGCPEDCRECLHYHETYLARIQFVHQINMPAVVYRDLAIWGANPMWAGLCGVDESSLIGMGMENVVHAESLENLIADSRNRSLGASDVPLSYQLFLKHSDEGKIAVKTWVFPLNEPPDTLLMIAERES
;
A
#
# COMPACT_ATOMS: atom_id res chain seq x y z
N MET A 1 10.28 20.06 18.33
CA MET A 1 11.24 19.02 18.73
C MET A 1 11.59 18.21 17.47
N ALA A 2 12.86 18.24 17.02
CA ALA A 2 13.28 17.52 15.82
C ALA A 2 13.23 16.00 16.13
N GLN A 3 12.34 15.28 15.49
CA GLN A 3 12.34 13.82 15.50
C GLN A 3 13.68 13.36 14.91
N ASN A 4 14.41 12.56 15.68
CA ASN A 4 15.69 11.97 15.27
C ASN A 4 15.41 10.95 14.16
N LYS A 5 15.31 11.44 12.89
CA LYS A 5 15.03 10.58 11.72
C LYS A 5 16.18 9.59 11.58
N LYS A 6 15.90 8.34 11.85
CA LYS A 6 16.84 7.24 11.66
C LYS A 6 17.16 7.09 10.18
N THR A 7 18.43 7.14 9.81
CA THR A 7 18.89 7.09 8.43
C THR A 7 19.86 5.93 8.20
N LEU A 8 19.93 5.44 6.98
CA LEU A 8 20.78 4.34 6.55
C LEU A 8 21.73 4.79 5.45
N SER A 9 22.92 4.25 5.44
CA SER A 9 23.81 4.30 4.29
C SER A 9 23.36 3.29 3.23
N VAL A 10 23.81 3.47 1.97
CA VAL A 10 23.54 2.51 0.89
C VAL A 10 23.98 1.09 1.25
N THR A 11 25.10 0.95 1.97
CA THR A 11 25.61 -0.36 2.41
C THR A 11 24.69 -1.01 3.45
N GLN A 12 24.19 -0.23 4.42
CA GLN A 12 23.27 -0.74 5.42
C GLN A 12 21.93 -1.14 4.80
N ALA A 13 21.38 -0.29 3.92
CA ALA A 13 20.15 -0.62 3.20
C ALA A 13 20.30 -1.89 2.35
N ALA A 14 21.41 -2.04 1.62
CA ALA A 14 21.71 -3.22 0.83
C ALA A 14 21.78 -4.50 1.68
N LYS A 15 22.47 -4.44 2.83
CA LYS A 15 22.55 -5.55 3.79
C LYS A 15 21.18 -5.94 4.34
N LEU A 16 20.38 -4.96 4.74
CA LEU A 16 19.03 -5.19 5.28
C LEU A 16 18.10 -5.82 4.25
N CYS A 17 18.15 -5.36 3.01
CA CYS A 17 17.29 -5.87 1.93
C CYS A 17 17.83 -7.16 1.27
N GLY A 18 18.97 -7.69 1.68
CA GLY A 18 19.58 -8.87 1.05
C GLY A 18 19.98 -8.66 -0.42
N VAL A 19 20.26 -7.42 -0.84
CA VAL A 19 20.59 -7.06 -2.21
C VAL A 19 21.99 -6.45 -2.34
N GLY A 20 22.49 -6.34 -3.57
CA GLY A 20 23.77 -5.67 -3.82
C GLY A 20 23.71 -4.15 -3.65
N ARG A 21 24.81 -3.50 -3.25
CA ARG A 21 24.94 -2.03 -3.18
C ARG A 21 24.61 -1.35 -4.52
N THR A 22 24.94 -1.99 -5.63
CA THR A 22 24.64 -1.52 -6.98
C THR A 22 23.15 -1.46 -7.24
N THR A 23 22.37 -2.41 -6.70
CA THR A 23 20.91 -2.45 -6.79
C THR A 23 20.27 -1.27 -6.05
N VAL A 24 20.69 -1.04 -4.80
CA VAL A 24 20.22 0.15 -4.04
C VAL A 24 20.63 1.44 -4.75
N GLY A 25 21.87 1.50 -5.25
CA GLY A 25 22.34 2.64 -6.06
C GLY A 25 21.51 2.86 -7.33
N TYR A 26 21.06 1.78 -7.97
CA TYR A 26 20.14 1.87 -9.11
C TYR A 26 18.77 2.43 -8.68
N TRP A 27 18.19 1.95 -7.59
CA TRP A 27 16.92 2.48 -7.06
C TRP A 27 16.97 3.98 -6.80
N ILE A 28 18.09 4.47 -6.26
CA ILE A 28 18.30 5.90 -6.00
C ILE A 28 18.45 6.69 -7.32
N ARG A 29 19.29 6.22 -8.23
CA ARG A 29 19.52 6.92 -9.53
C ARG A 29 18.27 6.95 -10.41
N SER A 30 17.48 5.87 -10.38
CA SER A 30 16.19 5.80 -11.09
C SER A 30 15.06 6.53 -10.37
N ARG A 31 15.35 7.27 -9.29
CA ARG A 31 14.39 8.02 -8.46
C ARG A 31 13.28 7.16 -7.82
N LYS A 32 13.43 5.85 -7.82
CA LYS A 32 12.49 4.92 -7.16
C LYS A 32 12.62 4.95 -5.65
N LEU A 33 13.84 5.16 -5.14
CA LEU A 33 14.12 5.28 -3.70
C LEU A 33 14.73 6.66 -3.44
N ARG A 34 14.07 7.44 -2.59
CA ARG A 34 14.59 8.75 -2.18
C ARG A 34 15.78 8.60 -1.22
N ALA A 35 16.80 9.40 -1.49
CA ALA A 35 17.96 9.52 -0.64
C ALA A 35 18.53 10.93 -0.73
N THR A 36 19.07 11.42 0.37
CA THR A 36 19.79 12.71 0.42
C THR A 36 21.26 12.46 0.11
N ARG A 37 21.84 13.26 -0.77
CA ARG A 37 23.27 13.19 -1.07
C ARG A 37 24.05 14.04 -0.07
N THR A 38 24.95 13.42 0.67
CA THR A 38 25.85 14.11 1.61
C THR A 38 27.29 13.87 1.15
N GLY A 39 27.83 14.84 0.41
CA GLY A 39 29.15 14.72 -0.23
C GLY A 39 29.16 13.60 -1.29
N ARG A 40 29.99 12.56 -1.07
CA ARG A 40 30.11 11.40 -1.97
C ARG A 40 29.14 10.26 -1.63
N ASN A 41 28.42 10.36 -0.51
CA ASN A 41 27.56 9.30 0.00
C ASN A 41 26.08 9.66 -0.13
N TYR A 42 25.23 8.63 -0.18
CA TYR A 42 23.78 8.78 -0.05
C TYR A 42 23.34 8.35 1.34
N THR A 43 22.44 9.11 1.92
CA THR A 43 21.76 8.84 3.18
C THR A 43 20.29 8.60 2.89
N ILE A 44 19.78 7.44 3.28
CA ILE A 44 18.44 6.95 3.01
C ILE A 44 17.65 7.03 4.32
N PRO A 45 16.58 7.86 4.42
CA PRO A 45 15.67 7.77 5.56
C PRO A 45 15.04 6.39 5.65
N VAL A 46 14.92 5.84 6.88
CA VAL A 46 14.35 4.50 7.09
C VAL A 46 12.94 4.41 6.55
N GLU A 47 12.14 5.45 6.75
CA GLU A 47 10.75 5.55 6.27
C GLU A 47 10.68 5.44 4.74
N GLU A 48 11.61 6.06 4.04
CA GLU A 48 11.68 6.01 2.57
C GLU A 48 12.00 4.61 2.06
N LEU A 49 12.87 3.90 2.77
CA LEU A 49 13.17 2.50 2.42
C LEU A 49 11.96 1.60 2.67
N ILE A 50 11.29 1.76 3.81
CA ILE A 50 10.07 1.00 4.14
C ILE A 50 8.97 1.26 3.09
N PHE A 51 8.71 2.53 2.76
CA PHE A 51 7.74 2.88 1.73
C PHE A 51 8.08 2.24 0.38
N PHE A 52 9.35 2.33 -0.04
CA PHE A 52 9.81 1.72 -1.29
C PHE A 52 9.60 0.21 -1.31
N LEU A 53 9.96 -0.50 -0.23
CA LEU A 53 9.80 -1.94 -0.12
C LEU A 53 8.32 -2.35 -0.19
N ARG A 54 7.45 -1.64 0.52
CA ARG A 54 5.99 -1.84 0.49
C ARG A 54 5.43 -1.63 -0.91
N ALA A 55 5.72 -0.49 -1.53
CA ALA A 55 5.24 -0.16 -2.87
C ALA A 55 5.68 -1.18 -3.94
N ASN A 56 6.84 -1.83 -3.73
CA ASN A 56 7.34 -2.87 -4.61
C ASN A 56 7.02 -4.29 -4.10
N ARG A 57 6.13 -4.44 -3.09
CA ARG A 57 5.71 -5.73 -2.52
C ARG A 57 6.91 -6.62 -2.11
N GLN A 58 7.93 -5.98 -1.56
CA GLN A 58 9.11 -6.65 -1.03
C GLN A 58 8.98 -6.82 0.48
N GLU A 59 9.64 -7.87 1.00
CA GLU A 59 9.70 -8.11 2.44
C GLU A 59 10.36 -6.93 3.16
N ILE A 60 9.75 -6.47 4.26
CA ILE A 60 10.37 -5.48 5.15
C ILE A 60 11.26 -6.23 6.12
N PRO A 61 12.58 -5.98 6.12
CA PRO A 61 13.50 -6.57 7.09
C PRO A 61 13.05 -6.36 8.53
N ARG A 62 13.13 -7.39 9.36
CA ARG A 62 12.69 -7.35 10.77
C ARG A 62 13.35 -6.22 11.56
N GLU A 63 14.59 -5.87 11.24
CA GLU A 63 15.33 -4.79 11.85
C GLU A 63 14.75 -3.41 11.52
N LEU A 64 13.99 -3.28 10.43
CA LEU A 64 13.28 -2.06 10.04
C LEU A 64 11.84 -2.06 10.56
N ALA A 65 11.27 -3.22 10.79
CA ALA A 65 9.94 -3.41 11.37
C ALA A 65 9.92 -3.24 12.90
N GLY A 66 10.88 -2.50 13.47
CA GLY A 66 11.01 -2.28 14.91
C GLY A 66 9.70 -1.81 15.56
N GLU A 67 9.52 -2.15 16.83
CA GLU A 67 8.32 -1.99 17.67
C GLU A 67 7.66 -0.59 17.68
N ASN A 68 8.25 0.41 17.04
CA ASN A 68 7.82 1.82 17.07
C ASN A 68 7.56 2.46 15.71
N THR A 69 7.51 1.72 14.62
CA THR A 69 7.12 2.29 13.30
C THR A 69 5.61 2.51 13.19
N PHE A 70 4.85 1.96 14.13
CA PHE A 70 3.42 2.16 14.25
C PHE A 70 3.14 2.82 15.60
N GLY A 71 2.39 3.91 15.60
CA GLY A 71 1.98 4.58 16.83
C GLY A 71 1.27 3.60 17.80
N PRO A 72 1.10 3.96 19.08
CA PRO A 72 0.64 3.09 20.16
C PRO A 72 -0.75 2.48 19.97
N CYS A 73 -1.47 2.83 18.90
CA CYS A 73 -2.82 2.33 18.59
C CYS A 73 -2.83 1.14 17.61
N PHE A 74 -1.69 0.70 17.11
CA PHE A 74 -1.65 -0.46 16.24
C PHE A 74 -1.66 -1.73 17.08
N ARG A 75 -2.84 -2.29 17.34
CA ARG A 75 -2.91 -3.72 17.61
C ARG A 75 -2.39 -4.39 16.35
N ALA A 76 -1.25 -5.08 16.48
CA ALA A 76 -0.67 -5.84 15.38
C ALA A 76 -1.80 -6.63 14.69
N VAL A 77 -2.00 -6.36 13.41
CA VAL A 77 -2.99 -7.09 12.62
C VAL A 77 -2.59 -8.55 12.67
N GLN A 78 -3.49 -9.42 13.15
CA GLN A 78 -3.22 -10.85 13.20
C GLN A 78 -2.90 -11.34 11.78
N LYS A 79 -1.75 -11.97 11.61
CA LYS A 79 -1.33 -12.49 10.32
C LYS A 79 -2.24 -13.65 9.90
N CYS A 80 -2.50 -13.78 8.61
CA CYS A 80 -3.41 -14.84 8.12
C CYS A 80 -2.96 -16.25 8.54
N TRP A 81 -1.68 -16.56 8.53
CA TRP A 81 -1.17 -17.84 8.98
C TRP A 81 -1.31 -18.08 10.48
N ASP A 82 -1.32 -17.03 11.30
CA ASP A 82 -1.61 -17.13 12.74
C ASP A 82 -3.11 -17.26 12.98
N TYR A 83 -3.95 -16.62 12.16
CA TYR A 83 -5.40 -16.73 12.19
C TYR A 83 -5.88 -18.15 11.84
N TRP A 84 -5.32 -18.73 10.79
CA TRP A 84 -5.70 -20.04 10.29
C TRP A 84 -4.95 -21.21 10.97
N LYS A 85 -4.06 -20.92 11.93
CA LYS A 85 -3.29 -21.95 12.61
C LYS A 85 -4.20 -22.98 13.29
N GLY A 86 -4.01 -24.25 12.93
CA GLY A 86 -4.82 -25.36 13.46
C GLY A 86 -6.22 -25.50 12.82
N GLN A 87 -6.47 -24.79 11.74
CA GLN A 87 -7.67 -24.94 10.91
C GLN A 87 -7.30 -25.54 9.54
N PRO A 88 -8.25 -26.20 8.82
CA PRO A 88 -7.96 -26.85 7.53
C PRO A 88 -7.34 -25.89 6.49
N HIS A 89 -7.76 -24.64 6.48
CA HIS A 89 -7.18 -23.62 5.60
C HIS A 89 -5.69 -23.40 5.85
N GLY A 90 -5.25 -23.53 7.10
CA GLY A 90 -3.85 -23.37 7.51
C GLY A 90 -2.89 -24.42 6.91
N ASP A 91 -3.40 -25.55 6.46
CA ASP A 91 -2.60 -26.61 5.82
C ASP A 91 -1.96 -26.15 4.49
N HIS A 92 -2.52 -25.12 3.85
CA HIS A 92 -1.99 -24.50 2.63
C HIS A 92 -0.92 -23.43 2.92
N CYS A 93 -0.79 -22.96 4.16
CA CYS A 93 0.14 -21.88 4.52
C CYS A 93 1.60 -22.18 4.18
N PRO A 94 2.15 -23.41 4.34
CA PRO A 94 3.56 -23.67 3.99
C PRO A 94 3.93 -23.35 2.55
N ASP A 95 2.98 -23.45 1.63
CA ASP A 95 3.20 -23.17 0.21
C ASP A 95 2.80 -21.75 -0.20
N CYS A 96 2.14 -21.03 0.70
CA CYS A 96 1.63 -19.71 0.45
C CYS A 96 2.78 -18.66 0.34
N THR A 97 2.74 -17.87 -0.72
CA THR A 97 3.71 -16.78 -0.93
C THR A 97 3.64 -15.71 0.16
N VAL A 98 2.45 -15.47 0.72
CA VAL A 98 2.26 -14.50 1.81
C VAL A 98 3.10 -14.90 3.03
N LEU A 99 3.07 -16.18 3.42
CA LEU A 99 3.91 -16.71 4.51
C LEU A 99 5.40 -16.73 4.12
N LYS A 100 5.73 -17.27 2.94
CA LYS A 100 7.12 -17.39 2.47
C LYS A 100 7.80 -16.02 2.39
N LYS A 101 7.09 -14.98 1.97
CA LYS A 101 7.60 -13.61 1.86
C LYS A 101 7.29 -12.75 3.07
N GLN A 102 6.63 -13.29 4.10
CA GLN A 102 6.25 -12.55 5.31
C GLN A 102 5.52 -11.23 5.00
N LEU A 103 4.61 -11.26 4.01
CA LEU A 103 3.90 -10.06 3.58
C LEU A 103 3.04 -9.53 4.72
N GLU A 104 3.05 -8.21 4.88
CA GLU A 104 2.29 -7.55 5.96
C GLU A 104 0.78 -7.69 5.76
N VAL A 105 0.34 -7.59 4.50
CA VAL A 105 -1.06 -7.66 4.10
C VAL A 105 -1.24 -8.82 3.12
N CYS A 106 -2.08 -9.80 3.47
CA CYS A 106 -2.21 -11.04 2.70
C CYS A 106 -2.73 -10.82 1.28
N PHE A 107 -3.74 -9.97 1.10
CA PHE A 107 -4.34 -9.72 -0.21
C PHE A 107 -3.46 -8.91 -1.17
N SER A 108 -2.37 -8.31 -0.68
CA SER A 108 -1.40 -7.63 -1.57
C SER A 108 -0.72 -8.59 -2.57
N ALA A 109 -0.74 -9.89 -2.31
CA ALA A 109 -0.21 -10.90 -3.23
C ALA A 109 -1.21 -11.31 -4.33
N ARG A 110 -2.50 -10.96 -4.20
CA ARG A 110 -3.58 -11.48 -5.06
C ARG A 110 -3.40 -11.14 -6.54
N HIS A 111 -3.00 -9.91 -6.84
CA HIS A 111 -2.82 -9.40 -8.21
C HIS A 111 -1.36 -9.40 -8.68
N SER A 112 -0.48 -10.04 -7.92
CA SER A 112 0.89 -10.30 -8.36
C SER A 112 0.94 -11.70 -9.01
N ASN A 113 1.93 -11.94 -9.88
CA ASN A 113 2.20 -13.27 -10.43
C ASN A 113 2.69 -14.26 -9.35
N LEU A 114 2.38 -14.00 -8.10
CA LEU A 114 2.72 -14.81 -6.95
C LEU A 114 1.55 -15.73 -6.66
N ILE A 115 1.84 -16.99 -6.34
CA ILE A 115 0.85 -17.90 -5.81
C ILE A 115 0.39 -17.35 -4.47
N GLY A 116 -0.84 -16.86 -4.46
CA GLY A 116 -1.47 -16.27 -3.28
C GLY A 116 -2.28 -17.29 -2.49
N CYS A 117 -3.21 -16.77 -1.70
CA CYS A 117 -4.22 -17.56 -0.99
C CYS A 117 -5.15 -18.26 -2.00
N PRO A 118 -5.54 -19.52 -1.76
CA PRO A 118 -6.53 -20.21 -2.58
C PRO A 118 -7.95 -19.66 -2.44
N GLU A 119 -8.24 -18.95 -1.33
CA GLU A 119 -9.57 -18.39 -1.09
C GLU A 119 -9.77 -17.01 -1.75
N ASP A 120 -11.00 -16.78 -2.15
CA ASP A 120 -11.44 -15.42 -2.53
C ASP A 120 -11.56 -14.56 -1.27
N CYS A 121 -11.02 -13.34 -1.32
CA CYS A 121 -11.09 -12.41 -0.17
C CYS A 121 -12.53 -12.07 0.21
N ARG A 122 -13.50 -12.19 -0.70
CA ARG A 122 -14.93 -11.99 -0.41
C ARG A 122 -15.48 -13.02 0.59
N GLU A 123 -14.92 -14.23 0.60
CA GLU A 123 -15.34 -15.34 1.43
C GLU A 123 -14.39 -15.58 2.61
N CYS A 124 -13.23 -14.91 2.60
CA CYS A 124 -12.19 -15.10 3.59
C CYS A 124 -12.55 -14.42 4.92
N LEU A 125 -12.80 -15.22 5.95
CA LEU A 125 -13.10 -14.72 7.30
C LEU A 125 -11.99 -13.83 7.86
N HIS A 126 -10.73 -14.19 7.62
CA HIS A 126 -9.61 -13.35 8.06
C HIS A 126 -9.65 -11.95 7.43
N TYR A 127 -9.96 -11.85 6.13
CA TYR A 127 -10.11 -10.54 5.48
C TYR A 127 -11.28 -9.76 6.09
N HIS A 128 -12.42 -10.40 6.25
CA HIS A 128 -13.62 -9.76 6.80
C HIS A 128 -13.42 -9.23 8.22
N GLU A 129 -12.91 -10.07 9.12
CA GLU A 129 -12.74 -9.71 10.53
C GLU A 129 -11.57 -8.77 10.79
N THR A 130 -10.52 -8.88 9.99
CA THR A 130 -9.28 -8.14 10.23
C THR A 130 -9.21 -6.82 9.48
N TYR A 131 -9.64 -6.80 8.22
CA TYR A 131 -9.49 -5.65 7.34
C TYR A 131 -10.82 -4.97 7.02
N LEU A 132 -11.79 -5.70 6.49
CA LEU A 132 -13.06 -5.14 6.05
C LEU A 132 -13.81 -4.50 7.22
N ALA A 133 -13.82 -5.11 8.40
CA ALA A 133 -14.47 -4.56 9.58
C ALA A 133 -13.97 -3.15 9.96
N ARG A 134 -12.73 -2.82 9.61
CA ARG A 134 -12.11 -1.52 9.88
C ARG A 134 -12.38 -0.46 8.82
N ILE A 135 -12.73 -0.88 7.61
CA ILE A 135 -12.96 0.02 6.47
C ILE A 135 -14.39 -0.05 5.94
N GLN A 136 -15.27 -0.83 6.57
CA GLN A 136 -16.67 -0.99 6.11
C GLN A 136 -17.46 0.32 6.02
N PHE A 137 -17.02 1.37 6.72
CA PHE A 137 -17.61 2.71 6.63
C PHE A 137 -17.57 3.26 5.20
N VAL A 138 -16.68 2.77 4.34
CA VAL A 138 -16.58 3.19 2.93
C VAL A 138 -17.90 2.96 2.18
N HIS A 139 -18.65 1.90 2.56
CA HIS A 139 -19.96 1.59 1.96
C HIS A 139 -21.09 2.54 2.40
N GLN A 140 -20.87 3.36 3.43
CA GLN A 140 -21.83 4.36 3.87
C GLN A 140 -21.60 5.72 3.17
N ILE A 141 -20.55 5.85 2.40
CA ILE A 141 -20.22 7.06 1.65
C ILE A 141 -21.02 7.06 0.34
N ASN A 142 -21.86 8.08 0.15
CA ASN A 142 -22.70 8.26 -1.05
C ASN A 142 -21.95 8.93 -2.21
N MET A 143 -20.70 8.60 -2.36
CA MET A 143 -19.81 9.01 -3.47
C MET A 143 -18.85 7.87 -3.77
N PRO A 144 -18.28 7.77 -4.98
CA PRO A 144 -17.20 6.83 -5.25
C PRO A 144 -16.09 6.97 -4.23
N ALA A 145 -15.79 5.90 -3.49
CA ALA A 145 -14.84 5.92 -2.39
C ALA A 145 -13.99 4.64 -2.34
N VAL A 146 -12.70 4.81 -2.10
CA VAL A 146 -11.73 3.72 -2.00
C VAL A 146 -10.79 3.96 -0.83
N VAL A 147 -10.48 2.91 -0.09
CA VAL A 147 -9.44 2.90 0.93
C VAL A 147 -8.24 2.13 0.40
N TYR A 148 -7.07 2.74 0.49
CA TYR A 148 -5.82 2.14 0.03
C TYR A 148 -4.67 2.44 0.98
N ARG A 149 -3.66 1.58 0.95
CA ARG A 149 -2.40 1.76 1.67
C ARG A 149 -1.25 1.31 0.79
N ASP A 150 -0.16 2.08 0.76
CA ASP A 150 1.03 1.78 -0.05
C ASP A 150 0.67 1.44 -1.52
N LEU A 151 -0.30 2.18 -2.08
CA LEU A 151 -0.86 2.00 -3.42
C LEU A 151 -1.63 0.68 -3.63
N ALA A 152 -1.85 -0.15 -2.61
CA ALA A 152 -2.71 -1.31 -2.68
C ALA A 152 -4.11 -1.00 -2.14
N ILE A 153 -5.14 -1.32 -2.91
CA ILE A 153 -6.54 -1.13 -2.53
C ILE A 153 -6.90 -2.14 -1.43
N TRP A 154 -7.42 -1.64 -0.32
CA TRP A 154 -7.92 -2.45 0.78
C TRP A 154 -9.40 -2.75 0.63
N GLY A 155 -10.15 -1.83 0.07
CA GLY A 155 -11.56 -1.95 -0.24
C GLY A 155 -12.10 -0.68 -0.87
N ALA A 156 -13.20 -0.80 -1.55
CA ALA A 156 -13.90 0.29 -2.22
C ALA A 156 -15.41 0.08 -2.08
N ASN A 157 -16.20 1.11 -2.34
CA ASN A 157 -17.64 0.94 -2.43
C ASN A 157 -18.08 0.62 -3.88
N PRO A 158 -19.32 0.15 -4.09
CA PRO A 158 -19.84 -0.16 -5.43
C PRO A 158 -19.77 1.02 -6.40
N MET A 159 -19.88 2.25 -5.90
CA MET A 159 -19.81 3.46 -6.73
C MET A 159 -18.40 3.67 -7.31
N TRP A 160 -17.34 3.37 -6.53
CA TRP A 160 -15.97 3.41 -7.02
C TRP A 160 -15.72 2.30 -8.06
N ALA A 161 -16.22 1.10 -7.79
CA ALA A 161 -16.14 -0.03 -8.72
C ALA A 161 -16.80 0.30 -10.06
N GLY A 162 -17.99 0.88 -10.01
CA GLY A 162 -18.70 1.38 -11.20
C GLY A 162 -17.94 2.48 -11.92
N LEU A 163 -17.26 3.38 -11.21
CA LEU A 163 -16.45 4.45 -11.80
C LEU A 163 -15.22 3.90 -12.54
N CYS A 164 -14.71 2.74 -12.14
CA CYS A 164 -13.62 2.04 -12.82
C CYS A 164 -14.10 1.00 -13.84
N GLY A 165 -15.38 0.68 -13.88
CA GLY A 165 -15.95 -0.35 -14.74
C GLY A 165 -15.51 -1.76 -14.38
N VAL A 166 -15.31 -2.06 -13.09
CA VAL A 166 -14.85 -3.36 -12.59
C VAL A 166 -15.69 -3.82 -11.40
N ASP A 167 -15.66 -5.11 -11.12
CA ASP A 167 -16.30 -5.63 -9.91
C ASP A 167 -15.58 -5.17 -8.64
N GLU A 168 -16.35 -4.82 -7.62
CA GLU A 168 -15.81 -4.39 -6.32
C GLU A 168 -14.81 -5.40 -5.74
N SER A 169 -15.12 -6.69 -5.85
CA SER A 169 -14.26 -7.76 -5.33
C SER A 169 -12.92 -7.86 -6.03
N SER A 170 -12.84 -7.49 -7.30
CA SER A 170 -11.58 -7.51 -8.05
C SER A 170 -10.65 -6.37 -7.63
N LEU A 171 -11.18 -5.33 -6.99
CA LEU A 171 -10.38 -4.22 -6.48
C LEU A 171 -9.55 -4.60 -5.26
N ILE A 172 -9.96 -5.57 -4.44
CA ILE A 172 -9.26 -5.95 -3.21
C ILE A 172 -7.83 -6.42 -3.54
N GLY A 173 -6.84 -5.73 -3.02
CA GLY A 173 -5.42 -5.99 -3.25
C GLY A 173 -4.89 -5.50 -4.60
N MET A 174 -5.75 -4.94 -5.45
CA MET A 174 -5.33 -4.34 -6.70
C MET A 174 -4.45 -3.11 -6.43
N GLY A 175 -3.41 -2.92 -7.22
CA GLY A 175 -2.60 -1.70 -7.16
C GLY A 175 -3.32 -0.51 -7.78
N MET A 176 -3.14 0.67 -7.22
CA MET A 176 -3.68 1.91 -7.76
C MET A 176 -3.21 2.16 -9.22
N GLU A 177 -2.06 1.63 -9.60
CA GLU A 177 -1.55 1.66 -10.98
C GLU A 177 -2.46 0.95 -11.99
N ASN A 178 -3.35 0.08 -11.54
CA ASN A 178 -4.30 -0.61 -12.42
C ASN A 178 -5.58 0.19 -12.66
N VAL A 179 -5.95 1.09 -11.74
CA VAL A 179 -7.17 1.90 -11.81
C VAL A 179 -6.88 3.38 -12.09
N VAL A 180 -5.68 3.86 -11.85
CA VAL A 180 -5.26 5.24 -12.16
C VAL A 180 -4.52 5.27 -13.49
N HIS A 181 -4.86 6.23 -14.34
CA HIS A 181 -4.19 6.43 -15.63
C HIS A 181 -2.76 6.91 -15.44
N ALA A 182 -1.86 6.52 -16.35
CA ALA A 182 -0.43 6.80 -16.23
C ALA A 182 -0.10 8.29 -16.05
N GLU A 183 -0.85 9.19 -16.69
CA GLU A 183 -0.69 10.63 -16.55
C GLU A 183 -0.83 11.16 -15.12
N SER A 184 -1.64 10.51 -14.28
CA SER A 184 -1.89 10.92 -12.90
C SER A 184 -1.12 10.09 -11.88
N LEU A 185 -0.56 8.96 -12.31
CA LEU A 185 0.01 7.97 -11.41
C LEU A 185 1.26 8.49 -10.68
N GLU A 186 2.15 9.22 -11.36
CA GLU A 186 3.37 9.75 -10.73
C GLU A 186 3.04 10.75 -9.61
N ASN A 187 2.07 11.62 -9.83
CA ASN A 187 1.61 12.59 -8.83
C ASN A 187 0.95 11.86 -7.65
N LEU A 188 0.08 10.88 -7.92
CA LEU A 188 -0.54 10.09 -6.86
C LEU A 188 0.51 9.37 -5.99
N ILE A 189 1.53 8.78 -6.60
CA ILE A 189 2.63 8.12 -5.88
C ILE A 189 3.38 9.12 -5.00
N ALA A 190 3.72 10.29 -5.56
CA ALA A 190 4.44 11.33 -4.84
C ALA A 190 3.63 11.85 -3.65
N ASP A 191 2.34 12.13 -3.86
CA ASP A 191 1.44 12.63 -2.82
C ASP A 191 1.17 11.61 -1.73
N SER A 192 0.90 10.35 -2.10
CA SER A 192 0.70 9.26 -1.14
C SER A 192 1.93 9.06 -0.26
N ARG A 193 3.11 9.13 -0.86
CA ARG A 193 4.39 9.06 -0.16
C ARG A 193 4.59 10.24 0.81
N ASN A 194 4.35 11.46 0.33
CA ASN A 194 4.51 12.66 1.15
C ASN A 194 3.56 12.62 2.36
N ARG A 195 2.31 12.16 2.18
CA ARG A 195 1.35 11.96 3.28
C ARG A 195 1.84 10.92 4.29
N SER A 196 2.34 9.79 3.80
CA SER A 196 2.89 8.74 4.69
C SER A 196 4.09 9.24 5.51
N LEU A 197 4.81 10.25 5.01
CA LEU A 197 5.92 10.89 5.71
C LEU A 197 5.48 12.06 6.61
N GLY A 198 4.17 12.31 6.71
CA GLY A 198 3.62 13.37 7.54
C GLY A 198 3.82 14.79 6.99
N ALA A 199 4.00 14.94 5.67
CA ALA A 199 4.06 16.25 5.05
C ALA A 199 2.68 16.93 5.13
N SER A 200 2.67 18.18 5.58
CA SER A 200 1.45 18.98 5.80
C SER A 200 0.99 19.77 4.57
N ASP A 201 1.85 19.88 3.56
CA ASP A 201 1.66 20.70 2.35
C ASP A 201 1.10 19.92 1.16
N VAL A 202 0.72 18.64 1.36
CA VAL A 202 0.13 17.82 0.29
C VAL A 202 -1.32 18.24 0.05
N PRO A 203 -1.70 18.57 -1.18
CA PRO A 203 -3.07 18.96 -1.50
C PRO A 203 -4.09 17.91 -1.09
N LEU A 204 -5.17 18.31 -0.43
CA LEU A 204 -6.27 17.40 -0.09
C LEU A 204 -7.16 17.08 -1.30
N SER A 205 -7.15 17.93 -2.33
CA SER A 205 -7.99 17.77 -3.53
C SER A 205 -7.16 18.06 -4.78
N TYR A 206 -7.33 17.21 -5.79
CA TYR A 206 -6.69 17.35 -7.10
C TYR A 206 -7.46 16.55 -8.17
N GLN A 207 -7.17 16.84 -9.42
CA GLN A 207 -7.73 16.10 -10.55
C GLN A 207 -6.90 14.83 -10.79
N LEU A 208 -7.60 13.74 -11.08
CA LEU A 208 -7.03 12.48 -11.54
C LEU A 208 -7.72 12.00 -12.80
N PHE A 209 -7.00 11.21 -13.57
CA PHE A 209 -7.57 10.37 -14.60
C PHE A 209 -7.61 8.93 -14.12
N LEU A 210 -8.81 8.33 -14.12
CA LEU A 210 -9.00 6.92 -13.84
C LEU A 210 -9.06 6.14 -15.15
N LYS A 211 -8.72 4.86 -15.08
CA LYS A 211 -8.98 3.90 -16.14
C LYS A 211 -10.38 3.34 -15.96
N HIS A 212 -11.15 3.29 -17.03
CA HIS A 212 -12.43 2.59 -17.07
C HIS A 212 -12.36 1.47 -18.11
N SER A 213 -12.95 0.31 -17.81
CA SER A 213 -12.88 -0.86 -18.69
C SER A 213 -13.39 -0.58 -20.11
N ASP A 214 -14.47 0.16 -20.23
CA ASP A 214 -15.16 0.40 -21.50
C ASP A 214 -14.93 1.81 -22.06
N GLU A 215 -14.82 2.83 -21.20
CA GLU A 215 -14.69 4.23 -21.62
C GLU A 215 -13.22 4.69 -21.74
N GLY A 216 -12.28 3.85 -21.32
CA GLY A 216 -10.85 4.13 -21.38
C GLY A 216 -10.37 5.09 -20.28
N LYS A 217 -10.52 6.40 -20.47
CA LYS A 217 -10.01 7.42 -19.55
C LYS A 217 -11.13 8.31 -19.04
N ILE A 218 -11.28 8.42 -17.72
CA ILE A 218 -12.28 9.26 -17.06
C ILE A 218 -11.60 10.31 -16.21
N ALA A 219 -11.96 11.58 -16.37
CA ALA A 219 -11.53 12.67 -15.51
C ALA A 219 -12.37 12.69 -14.23
N VAL A 220 -11.69 12.76 -13.08
CA VAL A 220 -12.33 12.86 -11.78
C VAL A 220 -11.65 13.92 -10.92
N LYS A 221 -12.44 14.62 -10.13
CA LYS A 221 -11.95 15.41 -9.01
C LYS A 221 -11.90 14.51 -7.78
N THR A 222 -10.78 14.52 -7.08
CA THR A 222 -10.57 13.66 -5.92
C THR A 222 -10.28 14.44 -4.65
N TRP A 223 -10.65 13.85 -3.53
CA TRP A 223 -10.26 14.28 -2.18
C TRP A 223 -9.62 13.11 -1.47
N VAL A 224 -8.46 13.34 -0.85
CA VAL A 224 -7.69 12.29 -0.18
C VAL A 224 -7.48 12.66 1.28
N PHE A 225 -7.92 11.79 2.16
CA PHE A 225 -7.88 11.97 3.60
C PHE A 225 -7.04 10.86 4.25
N PRO A 226 -6.05 11.19 5.06
CA PRO A 226 -5.39 10.19 5.89
C PRO A 226 -6.37 9.67 6.95
N LEU A 227 -6.37 8.35 7.15
CA LEU A 227 -7.15 7.72 8.20
C LEU A 227 -6.27 7.52 9.45
N ASN A 228 -6.86 7.74 10.61
CA ASN A 228 -6.20 7.42 11.88
C ASN A 228 -6.24 5.91 12.14
N GLU A 229 -7.28 5.24 11.65
CA GLU A 229 -7.49 3.81 11.80
C GLU A 229 -8.18 3.24 10.56
N PRO A 230 -7.59 2.26 9.86
CA PRO A 230 -6.23 1.73 10.06
C PRO A 230 -5.16 2.79 9.76
N PRO A 231 -4.07 2.84 10.54
CA PRO A 231 -3.03 3.83 10.31
C PRO A 231 -2.33 3.60 8.95
N ASP A 232 -1.71 4.67 8.45
CA ASP A 232 -1.05 4.72 7.15
C ASP A 232 -1.96 4.40 5.95
N THR A 233 -3.28 4.35 6.17
CA THR A 233 -4.26 4.21 5.11
C THR A 233 -4.81 5.55 4.67
N LEU A 234 -5.21 5.63 3.41
CA LEU A 234 -5.79 6.81 2.80
C LEU A 234 -7.19 6.48 2.30
N LEU A 235 -8.13 7.35 2.59
CA LEU A 235 -9.45 7.37 1.97
C LEU A 235 -9.40 8.33 0.78
N MET A 236 -9.74 7.87 -0.41
CA MET A 236 -9.97 8.72 -1.57
C MET A 236 -11.44 8.70 -1.93
N ILE A 237 -12.01 9.88 -2.09
CA ILE A 237 -13.37 10.10 -2.60
C ILE A 237 -13.23 10.76 -3.96
N ALA A 238 -14.05 10.36 -4.94
CA ALA A 238 -14.01 10.90 -6.28
C ALA A 238 -15.38 11.40 -6.75
N GLU A 239 -15.34 12.39 -7.60
CA GLU A 239 -16.49 12.91 -8.35
C GLU A 239 -16.13 12.96 -9.82
N ARG A 240 -16.98 12.40 -10.68
CA ARG A 240 -16.76 12.43 -12.12
C ARG A 240 -16.93 13.85 -12.62
N GLU A 241 -15.94 14.34 -13.36
CA GLU A 241 -16.06 15.60 -14.09
C GLU A 241 -16.89 15.39 -15.36
N SER A 242 -17.85 16.27 -15.59
CA SER A 242 -18.77 16.24 -16.74
C SER A 242 -18.11 16.78 -18.01
#